data_f62ff68db374e0c247e2d22b1b1cf153
#
_entry.id   f62ff68db374e0c247e2d22b1b1cf153
#
_cell.length_a   1.000
_cell.length_b   1.000
_cell.length_c   1.000
_cell.angle_alpha   90.00
_cell.angle_beta   90.00
_cell.angle_gamma   90.00
#
_symmetry.space_group_name_H-M   'P 1'
#
loop_
_entity.id
_entity.type
_entity.pdbx_description
1 polymer ?
#
loop_
_entity_poly.entity_id
_entity_poly.type
_entity_poly.pdbx_seq_one_letter_code
_entity_poly.pdbx_strand_id
1 'polypeptide(L)'
;MIARIINKIKNIYYHSSSNRFCKYLKNNGIAIGSGTILRPKTTHIDMTRPSLISIGKNCSLNENFTLLTHDWVTGVFIRAGLDFLPSSGRVTIGNNVRFGQHCTVLKGVTIGSNCFIGAGSIVTKDIPSNSIAVGIPCKVVCSLEDFHKKREIKCVDEALDYARSITERFGRRPILTDFWEEFPLFVDGDKIDLYPELKSIIIRQCGPTFENYRKNHKAVFDGFDSFLKAAGLNQ
;
A
#
# COMPACT_ATOMS: atom_id res chain seq x y z
N MET A 1 -39.53 -4.24 0.28
CA MET A 1 -38.81 -4.85 1.41
C MET A 1 -37.73 -5.84 0.94
N ILE A 2 -38.06 -6.85 0.13
CA ILE A 2 -37.15 -7.89 -0.36
C ILE A 2 -35.94 -7.34 -1.12
N ALA A 3 -36.14 -6.42 -2.07
CA ALA A 3 -35.03 -5.80 -2.83
C ALA A 3 -34.01 -5.08 -1.93
N ARG A 4 -34.48 -4.44 -0.87
CA ARG A 4 -33.62 -3.74 0.10
C ARG A 4 -32.76 -4.73 0.93
N ILE A 5 -33.33 -5.87 1.27
CA ILE A 5 -32.65 -6.97 1.97
C ILE A 5 -31.60 -7.59 1.05
N ILE A 6 -31.94 -7.89 -0.19
CA ILE A 6 -31.02 -8.44 -1.20
C ILE A 6 -29.83 -7.50 -1.43
N ASN A 7 -30.08 -6.19 -1.55
CA ASN A 7 -29.00 -5.20 -1.71
C ASN A 7 -28.09 -5.13 -0.49
N LYS A 8 -28.65 -5.24 0.71
CA LYS A 8 -27.86 -5.28 1.96
C LYS A 8 -26.96 -6.52 2.01
N ILE A 9 -27.50 -7.69 1.66
CA ILE A 9 -26.75 -8.95 1.61
C ILE A 9 -25.64 -8.86 0.55
N LYS A 10 -25.93 -8.36 -0.66
CA LYS A 10 -24.93 -8.16 -1.71
C LYS A 10 -23.83 -7.21 -1.26
N ASN A 11 -24.16 -6.13 -0.58
CA ASN A 11 -23.18 -5.19 -0.05
C ASN A 11 -22.25 -5.86 0.96
N ILE A 12 -22.79 -6.59 1.95
CA ILE A 12 -22.01 -7.35 2.92
C ILE A 12 -21.08 -8.35 2.21
N TYR A 13 -21.60 -9.09 1.22
CA TYR A 13 -20.83 -10.05 0.46
C TYR A 13 -19.65 -9.41 -0.27
N TYR A 14 -19.87 -8.32 -1.00
CA TYR A 14 -18.81 -7.65 -1.76
C TYR A 14 -17.76 -7.00 -0.85
N HIS A 15 -18.16 -6.49 0.31
CA HIS A 15 -17.23 -5.87 1.26
C HIS A 15 -16.54 -6.84 2.22
N SER A 16 -16.73 -8.15 2.05
CA SER A 16 -16.13 -9.18 2.93
C SER A 16 -14.68 -9.51 2.60
N SER A 17 -14.19 -9.20 1.39
CA SER A 17 -12.78 -9.37 1.01
C SER A 17 -12.36 -8.43 -0.11
N SER A 18 -11.05 -8.16 -0.20
CA SER A 18 -10.45 -7.34 -1.27
C SER A 18 -10.84 -7.84 -2.67
N ASN A 19 -10.72 -9.15 -2.93
CA ASN A 19 -11.03 -9.73 -4.24
C ASN A 19 -12.49 -9.53 -4.65
N ARG A 20 -13.43 -9.72 -3.71
CA ARG A 20 -14.87 -9.50 -3.96
C ARG A 20 -15.16 -8.04 -4.21
N PHE A 21 -14.52 -7.17 -3.45
CA PHE A 21 -14.67 -5.73 -3.62
C PHE A 21 -14.11 -5.26 -4.97
N CYS A 22 -12.93 -5.70 -5.37
CA CYS A 22 -12.38 -5.45 -6.71
C CYS A 22 -13.33 -5.93 -7.82
N LYS A 23 -13.93 -7.12 -7.66
CA LYS A 23 -14.94 -7.62 -8.61
C LYS A 23 -16.17 -6.73 -8.67
N TYR A 24 -16.66 -6.27 -7.53
CA TYR A 24 -17.78 -5.31 -7.47
C TYR A 24 -17.46 -4.01 -8.22
N LEU A 25 -16.31 -3.42 -7.95
CA LEU A 25 -15.87 -2.18 -8.59
C LEU A 25 -15.74 -2.33 -10.11
N LYS A 26 -15.15 -3.43 -10.58
CA LYS A 26 -15.04 -3.76 -12.01
C LYS A 26 -16.40 -3.90 -12.67
N ASN A 27 -17.34 -4.61 -12.05
CA ASN A 27 -18.70 -4.79 -12.58
C ASN A 27 -19.47 -3.46 -12.66
N ASN A 28 -19.04 -2.44 -11.91
CA ASN A 28 -19.63 -1.10 -11.96
C ASN A 28 -18.83 -0.12 -12.83
N GLY A 29 -17.87 -0.59 -13.64
CA GLY A 29 -17.19 0.22 -14.65
C GLY A 29 -15.84 0.80 -14.25
N ILE A 30 -15.30 0.47 -13.09
CA ILE A 30 -13.93 0.88 -12.68
C ILE A 30 -12.92 -0.10 -13.29
N ALA A 31 -11.88 0.41 -13.94
CA ALA A 31 -10.77 -0.40 -14.38
C ALA A 31 -9.80 -0.69 -13.20
N ILE A 32 -9.59 -1.98 -12.89
CA ILE A 32 -8.65 -2.38 -11.82
C ILE A 32 -7.79 -3.54 -12.31
N GLY A 33 -6.47 -3.39 -12.22
CA GLY A 33 -5.50 -4.42 -12.58
C GLY A 33 -5.47 -5.60 -11.60
N SER A 34 -4.87 -6.71 -12.04
CA SER A 34 -4.65 -7.90 -11.21
C SER A 34 -3.67 -7.62 -10.06
N GLY A 35 -3.78 -8.36 -8.96
CA GLY A 35 -2.90 -8.22 -7.80
C GLY A 35 -3.15 -6.97 -6.94
N THR A 36 -4.10 -6.12 -7.32
CA THR A 36 -4.44 -4.92 -6.53
C THR A 36 -5.27 -5.27 -5.31
N ILE A 37 -4.88 -4.73 -4.17
CA ILE A 37 -5.46 -4.97 -2.85
C ILE A 37 -6.10 -3.70 -2.32
N LEU A 38 -7.34 -3.82 -1.85
CA LEU A 38 -8.13 -2.76 -1.23
C LEU A 38 -8.57 -3.20 0.17
N ARG A 39 -8.89 -2.22 1.02
CA ARG A 39 -9.49 -2.44 2.35
C ARG A 39 -10.99 -2.16 2.28
N PRO A 40 -11.87 -3.13 1.99
CA PRO A 40 -13.26 -2.88 1.58
C PRO A 40 -14.10 -2.09 2.58
N LYS A 41 -13.79 -2.26 3.88
CA LYS A 41 -14.56 -1.60 4.97
C LYS A 41 -14.23 -0.12 5.13
N THR A 42 -13.05 0.30 4.70
CA THR A 42 -12.51 1.64 4.94
C THR A 42 -12.10 2.37 3.66
N THR A 43 -12.20 1.71 2.51
CA THR A 43 -11.91 2.33 1.21
C THR A 43 -13.15 3.02 0.65
N HIS A 44 -13.04 4.31 0.37
CA HIS A 44 -14.09 5.12 -0.23
C HIS A 44 -13.73 5.47 -1.67
N ILE A 45 -14.45 4.94 -2.63
CA ILE A 45 -14.28 5.23 -4.05
C ILE A 45 -15.55 5.88 -4.57
N ASP A 46 -15.40 7.00 -5.29
CA ASP A 46 -16.50 7.71 -5.91
C ASP A 46 -17.19 6.85 -6.97
N MET A 47 -18.37 6.34 -6.65
CA MET A 47 -19.16 5.48 -7.52
C MET A 47 -20.12 6.27 -8.42
N THR A 48 -20.10 7.59 -8.39
CA THR A 48 -20.98 8.42 -9.23
C THR A 48 -20.49 8.50 -10.69
N ARG A 49 -19.15 8.35 -10.89
CA ARG A 49 -18.50 8.38 -12.21
C ARG A 49 -17.44 7.29 -12.34
N PRO A 50 -17.82 6.01 -12.24
CA PRO A 50 -16.86 4.90 -12.17
C PRO A 50 -16.00 4.75 -13.42
N SER A 51 -16.50 5.14 -14.58
CA SER A 51 -15.75 5.14 -15.85
C SER A 51 -14.57 6.10 -15.90
N LEU A 52 -14.48 7.05 -14.95
CA LEU A 52 -13.35 7.97 -14.84
C LEU A 52 -12.21 7.41 -13.98
N ILE A 53 -12.35 6.19 -13.43
CA ILE A 53 -11.37 5.62 -12.51
C ILE A 53 -10.63 4.46 -13.15
N SER A 54 -9.30 4.54 -13.15
CA SER A 54 -8.41 3.45 -13.56
C SER A 54 -7.32 3.22 -12.51
N ILE A 55 -7.20 1.98 -12.04
CA ILE A 55 -6.19 1.55 -11.08
C ILE A 55 -5.41 0.39 -11.70
N GLY A 56 -4.09 0.50 -11.73
CA GLY A 56 -3.20 -0.48 -12.34
C GLY A 56 -3.08 -1.81 -11.56
N LYS A 57 -2.09 -2.60 -11.94
CA LYS A 57 -1.77 -3.90 -11.35
C LYS A 57 -0.93 -3.73 -10.08
N ASN A 58 -1.04 -4.68 -9.14
CA ASN A 58 -0.21 -4.77 -7.94
C ASN A 58 -0.21 -3.51 -7.07
N CYS A 59 -1.32 -2.78 -7.05
CA CYS A 59 -1.49 -1.63 -6.17
C CYS A 59 -1.97 -2.05 -4.78
N SER A 60 -1.65 -1.26 -3.76
CA SER A 60 -2.18 -1.44 -2.41
C SER A 60 -2.77 -0.13 -1.91
N LEU A 61 -4.10 -0.11 -1.78
CA LEU A 61 -4.84 1.00 -1.22
C LEU A 61 -5.17 0.65 0.24
N ASN A 62 -4.48 1.32 1.14
CA ASN A 62 -4.54 0.97 2.55
C ASN A 62 -5.79 1.55 3.23
N GLU A 63 -5.88 1.42 4.55
CA GLU A 63 -7.07 1.82 5.33
C GLU A 63 -7.39 3.31 5.17
N ASN A 64 -8.69 3.62 5.11
CA ASN A 64 -9.23 4.98 4.97
C ASN A 64 -8.76 5.71 3.69
N PHE A 65 -8.49 4.94 2.61
CA PHE A 65 -8.21 5.51 1.30
C PHE A 65 -9.47 6.10 0.68
N THR A 66 -9.37 7.32 0.14
CA THR A 66 -10.46 8.02 -0.54
C THR A 66 -10.06 8.40 -1.97
N LEU A 67 -10.93 8.17 -2.94
CA LEU A 67 -10.75 8.59 -4.34
C LEU A 67 -11.99 9.33 -4.83
N LEU A 68 -11.80 10.57 -5.28
CA LEU A 68 -12.87 11.46 -5.76
C LEU A 68 -12.68 11.79 -7.24
N THR A 69 -13.76 11.72 -8.01
CA THR A 69 -13.79 12.07 -9.44
C THR A 69 -14.53 13.38 -9.75
N HIS A 70 -15.11 13.99 -8.71
CA HIS A 70 -15.84 15.25 -8.83
C HIS A 70 -15.80 16.03 -7.51
N ASP A 71 -16.27 17.26 -7.55
CA ASP A 71 -16.57 18.06 -6.36
C ASP A 71 -17.96 18.69 -6.46
N TRP A 72 -18.42 19.30 -5.39
CA TRP A 72 -19.73 19.93 -5.27
C TRP A 72 -19.67 21.46 -5.29
N VAL A 73 -18.62 22.06 -5.85
CA VAL A 73 -18.41 23.52 -5.88
C VAL A 73 -19.56 24.23 -6.60
N THR A 74 -20.21 23.56 -7.55
CA THR A 74 -21.37 24.11 -8.25
C THR A 74 -22.51 24.51 -7.31
N GLY A 75 -22.68 23.84 -6.18
CA GLY A 75 -23.66 24.23 -5.16
C GLY A 75 -23.39 25.60 -4.52
N VAL A 76 -22.12 25.99 -4.47
CA VAL A 76 -21.71 27.34 -4.02
C VAL A 76 -22.01 28.36 -5.12
N PHE A 77 -21.66 28.06 -6.37
CA PHE A 77 -21.88 28.94 -7.52
C PHE A 77 -23.35 29.34 -7.65
N ILE A 78 -24.25 28.36 -7.66
CA ILE A 78 -25.71 28.59 -7.78
C ILE A 78 -26.22 29.50 -6.65
N ARG A 79 -25.82 29.23 -5.41
CA ARG A 79 -26.26 30.04 -4.25
C ARG A 79 -25.67 31.43 -4.22
N ALA A 80 -24.52 31.62 -4.91
CA ALA A 80 -23.91 32.94 -5.12
C ALA A 80 -24.46 33.69 -6.35
N GLY A 81 -25.49 33.16 -7.02
CA GLY A 81 -26.07 33.75 -8.24
C GLY A 81 -25.24 33.56 -9.50
N LEU A 82 -24.31 32.59 -9.50
CA LEU A 82 -23.46 32.24 -10.63
C LEU A 82 -24.04 31.03 -11.40
N ASP A 83 -23.46 30.74 -12.58
CA ASP A 83 -23.88 29.63 -13.42
C ASP A 83 -23.62 28.25 -12.81
N PHE A 84 -24.43 27.27 -13.22
CA PHE A 84 -24.20 25.85 -12.92
C PHE A 84 -23.05 25.32 -13.76
N LEU A 85 -21.87 25.18 -13.17
CA LEU A 85 -20.70 24.60 -13.83
C LEU A 85 -20.39 23.22 -13.26
N PRO A 86 -20.44 22.16 -14.09
CA PRO A 86 -20.07 20.82 -13.63
C PRO A 86 -18.56 20.72 -13.39
N SER A 87 -18.17 19.87 -12.45
CA SER A 87 -16.78 19.67 -12.09
C SER A 87 -16.48 18.18 -11.93
N SER A 88 -15.76 17.60 -12.88
CA SER A 88 -15.31 16.19 -12.85
C SER A 88 -13.92 16.05 -13.46
N GLY A 89 -13.23 14.96 -13.12
CA GLY A 89 -11.91 14.67 -13.67
C GLY A 89 -11.54 13.19 -13.54
N ARG A 90 -10.85 12.69 -14.55
CA ARG A 90 -10.34 11.32 -14.57
C ARG A 90 -9.27 11.14 -13.51
N VAL A 91 -9.30 9.98 -12.83
CA VAL A 91 -8.22 9.57 -11.92
C VAL A 91 -7.57 8.31 -12.46
N THR A 92 -6.25 8.38 -12.67
CA THR A 92 -5.46 7.25 -13.17
C THR A 92 -4.36 6.92 -12.18
N ILE A 93 -4.32 5.68 -11.73
CA ILE A 93 -3.25 5.16 -10.86
C ILE A 93 -2.51 4.08 -11.65
N GLY A 94 -1.19 4.23 -11.81
CA GLY A 94 -0.34 3.29 -12.51
C GLY A 94 -0.18 1.94 -11.80
N ASN A 95 0.81 1.15 -12.23
CA ASN A 95 1.08 -0.15 -11.64
C ASN A 95 2.02 -0.02 -10.42
N ASN A 96 1.94 -0.98 -9.49
CA ASN A 96 2.83 -1.03 -8.32
C ASN A 96 2.85 0.28 -7.53
N VAL A 97 1.65 0.80 -7.22
CA VAL A 97 1.49 2.00 -6.39
C VAL A 97 1.00 1.58 -5.01
N ARG A 98 1.69 2.04 -3.97
CA ARG A 98 1.29 1.80 -2.58
C ARG A 98 0.91 3.11 -1.91
N PHE A 99 -0.23 3.09 -1.24
CA PHE A 99 -0.69 4.20 -0.41
C PHE A 99 -0.57 3.83 1.06
N GLY A 100 -0.06 4.74 1.86
CA GLY A 100 -0.21 4.69 3.31
C GLY A 100 -1.69 4.83 3.71
N GLN A 101 -1.96 4.74 5.00
CA GLN A 101 -3.31 4.96 5.53
C GLN A 101 -3.76 6.41 5.35
N HIS A 102 -5.10 6.65 5.31
CA HIS A 102 -5.70 7.98 5.26
C HIS A 102 -5.29 8.83 4.05
N CYS A 103 -4.97 8.23 2.91
CA CYS A 103 -4.66 8.95 1.69
C CYS A 103 -5.93 9.35 0.92
N THR A 104 -5.92 10.54 0.35
CA THR A 104 -6.99 11.03 -0.54
C THR A 104 -6.43 11.40 -1.90
N VAL A 105 -7.06 10.92 -2.97
CA VAL A 105 -6.74 11.30 -4.36
C VAL A 105 -7.90 12.11 -4.94
N LEU A 106 -7.62 13.33 -5.38
CA LEU A 106 -8.62 14.21 -5.94
C LEU A 106 -8.80 13.98 -7.45
N LYS A 107 -9.89 14.49 -7.97
CA LYS A 107 -10.24 14.45 -9.40
C LYS A 107 -9.12 15.02 -10.28
N GLY A 108 -8.98 14.49 -11.49
CA GLY A 108 -8.04 14.99 -12.50
C GLY A 108 -6.60 14.54 -12.29
N VAL A 109 -6.30 13.70 -11.29
CA VAL A 109 -4.94 13.29 -10.93
C VAL A 109 -4.51 12.04 -11.66
N THR A 110 -3.28 12.04 -12.17
CA THR A 110 -2.55 10.87 -12.64
C THR A 110 -1.38 10.56 -11.73
N ILE A 111 -1.32 9.33 -11.21
CA ILE A 111 -0.18 8.82 -10.45
C ILE A 111 0.52 7.77 -11.31
N GLY A 112 1.80 7.96 -11.57
CA GLY A 112 2.63 7.04 -12.35
C GLY A 112 2.86 5.69 -11.66
N SER A 113 3.58 4.80 -12.31
CA SER A 113 3.92 3.48 -11.76
C SER A 113 5.09 3.54 -10.76
N ASN A 114 5.21 2.51 -9.90
CA ASN A 114 6.29 2.40 -8.91
C ASN A 114 6.34 3.59 -7.95
N CYS A 115 5.19 3.98 -7.40
CA CYS A 115 5.11 5.10 -6.48
C CYS A 115 4.70 4.65 -5.07
N PHE A 116 5.22 5.35 -4.07
CA PHE A 116 4.76 5.27 -2.70
C PHE A 116 4.19 6.62 -2.27
N ILE A 117 2.94 6.62 -1.83
CA ILE A 117 2.25 7.79 -1.29
C ILE A 117 2.17 7.63 0.23
N GLY A 118 2.85 8.49 0.96
CA GLY A 118 2.92 8.42 2.42
C GLY A 118 1.56 8.62 3.10
N ALA A 119 1.43 8.07 4.31
CA ALA A 119 0.19 8.13 5.08
C ALA A 119 -0.28 9.59 5.29
N GLY A 120 -1.60 9.79 5.30
CA GLY A 120 -2.23 11.11 5.50
C GLY A 120 -2.09 12.07 4.31
N SER A 121 -1.59 11.63 3.16
CA SER A 121 -1.36 12.52 2.02
C SER A 121 -2.65 12.85 1.25
N ILE A 122 -2.76 14.10 0.76
CA ILE A 122 -3.81 14.54 -0.15
C ILE A 122 -3.19 14.86 -1.52
N VAL A 123 -3.42 13.98 -2.50
CA VAL A 123 -2.87 14.11 -3.85
C VAL A 123 -3.79 15.01 -4.68
N THR A 124 -3.31 16.20 -4.99
CA THR A 124 -4.03 17.26 -5.72
C THR A 124 -3.48 17.52 -7.11
N LYS A 125 -2.31 16.95 -7.44
CA LYS A 125 -1.59 17.10 -8.71
C LYS A 125 -0.97 15.77 -9.11
N ASP A 126 -0.59 15.64 -10.36
CA ASP A 126 0.05 14.46 -10.91
C ASP A 126 1.36 14.12 -10.17
N ILE A 127 1.59 12.81 -10.01
CA ILE A 127 2.81 12.26 -9.44
C ILE A 127 3.51 11.43 -10.54
N PRO A 128 4.75 11.76 -10.90
CA PRO A 128 5.51 11.00 -11.89
C PRO A 128 5.84 9.59 -11.39
N SER A 129 6.12 8.67 -12.31
CA SER A 129 6.55 7.31 -11.97
C SER A 129 7.86 7.31 -11.16
N ASN A 130 8.10 6.22 -10.42
CA ASN A 130 9.30 6.01 -9.61
C ASN A 130 9.51 7.08 -8.54
N SER A 131 8.44 7.49 -7.87
CA SER A 131 8.44 8.59 -6.91
C SER A 131 7.97 8.17 -5.52
N ILE A 132 8.57 8.80 -4.52
CA ILE A 132 8.07 8.85 -3.16
C ILE A 132 7.45 10.24 -2.95
N ALA A 133 6.16 10.27 -2.60
CA ALA A 133 5.41 11.52 -2.42
C ALA A 133 4.64 11.52 -1.10
N VAL A 134 4.61 12.64 -0.41
CA VAL A 134 3.98 12.79 0.91
C VAL A 134 3.39 14.18 1.12
N GLY A 135 2.48 14.30 2.07
CA GLY A 135 2.02 15.56 2.64
C GLY A 135 0.69 16.08 2.12
N ILE A 136 0.32 17.27 2.61
CA ILE A 136 -0.90 18.02 2.29
C ILE A 136 -0.51 19.46 1.92
N PRO A 137 -0.58 19.83 0.63
CA PRO A 137 -0.79 18.96 -0.54
C PRO A 137 0.38 18.00 -0.76
N CYS A 138 0.09 16.81 -1.31
CA CYS A 138 1.09 15.79 -1.59
C CYS A 138 2.11 16.29 -2.63
N LYS A 139 3.40 16.12 -2.31
CA LYS A 139 4.52 16.49 -3.19
C LYS A 139 5.54 15.36 -3.25
N VAL A 140 6.21 15.23 -4.39
CA VAL A 140 7.36 14.33 -4.54
C VAL A 140 8.49 14.82 -3.63
N VAL A 141 9.03 13.93 -2.82
CA VAL A 141 10.14 14.23 -1.89
C VAL A 141 11.47 13.64 -2.35
N CYS A 142 11.43 12.53 -3.07
CA CYS A 142 12.61 11.93 -3.70
C CYS A 142 12.19 10.87 -4.74
N SER A 143 13.15 10.37 -5.50
CA SER A 143 12.97 9.19 -6.35
C SER A 143 12.84 7.92 -5.50
N LEU A 144 12.24 6.87 -6.08
CA LEU A 144 12.19 5.55 -5.47
C LEU A 144 13.60 4.99 -5.20
N GLU A 145 14.53 5.20 -6.14
CA GLU A 145 15.91 4.74 -6.00
C GLU A 145 16.65 5.45 -4.85
N ASP A 146 16.54 6.77 -4.74
CA ASP A 146 17.16 7.51 -3.64
C ASP A 146 16.58 7.12 -2.28
N PHE A 147 15.27 6.84 -2.24
CA PHE A 147 14.64 6.34 -1.03
C PHE A 147 15.15 4.95 -0.66
N HIS A 148 15.31 4.07 -1.64
CA HIS A 148 15.89 2.73 -1.43
C HIS A 148 17.29 2.84 -0.81
N LYS A 149 18.18 3.64 -1.38
CA LYS A 149 19.53 3.87 -0.82
C LYS A 149 19.49 4.39 0.63
N LYS A 150 18.57 5.30 0.94
CA LYS A 150 18.37 5.77 2.32
C LYS A 150 17.91 4.65 3.26
N ARG A 151 17.07 3.74 2.78
CA ARG A 151 16.61 2.59 3.56
C ARG A 151 17.72 1.57 3.80
N GLU A 152 18.56 1.29 2.80
CA GLU A 152 19.72 0.40 2.94
C GLU A 152 20.63 0.82 4.10
N ILE A 153 20.86 2.12 4.28
CA ILE A 153 21.70 2.65 5.36
C ILE A 153 21.06 2.44 6.75
N LYS A 154 19.72 2.52 6.84
CA LYS A 154 19.02 2.59 8.13
C LYS A 154 18.45 1.25 8.59
N CYS A 155 18.12 0.36 7.66
CA CYS A 155 17.33 -0.85 7.97
C CYS A 155 17.99 -1.76 8.99
N VAL A 156 19.32 -1.84 9.02
CA VAL A 156 20.07 -2.66 9.98
C VAL A 156 19.93 -2.11 11.40
N ASP A 157 20.23 -0.83 11.59
CA ASP A 157 20.14 -0.20 12.91
C ASP A 157 18.73 -0.24 13.48
N GLU A 158 17.72 0.00 12.63
CA GLU A 158 16.31 -0.08 13.01
C GLU A 158 15.91 -1.51 13.43
N ALA A 159 16.38 -2.54 12.70
CA ALA A 159 16.12 -3.94 13.05
C ALA A 159 16.81 -4.36 14.36
N LEU A 160 18.05 -3.92 14.60
CA LEU A 160 18.77 -4.17 15.85
C LEU A 160 18.09 -3.47 17.03
N ASP A 161 17.59 -2.26 16.84
CA ASP A 161 16.82 -1.53 17.84
C ASP A 161 15.50 -2.24 18.16
N TYR A 162 14.81 -2.73 17.14
CA TYR A 162 13.59 -3.52 17.30
C TYR A 162 13.87 -4.80 18.12
N ALA A 163 14.98 -5.51 17.85
CA ALA A 163 15.37 -6.69 18.62
C ALA A 163 15.59 -6.37 20.11
N ARG A 164 16.31 -5.28 20.42
CA ARG A 164 16.50 -4.82 21.81
C ARG A 164 15.17 -4.49 22.48
N SER A 165 14.28 -3.80 21.79
CA SER A 165 12.99 -3.38 22.32
C SER A 165 12.11 -4.55 22.77
N ILE A 166 12.19 -5.71 22.11
CA ILE A 166 11.48 -6.93 22.50
C ILE A 166 11.96 -7.42 23.88
N THR A 167 13.27 -7.46 24.07
CA THR A 167 13.84 -7.88 25.36
C THR A 167 13.51 -6.89 26.47
N GLU A 168 13.64 -5.60 26.22
CA GLU A 168 13.33 -4.54 27.17
C GLU A 168 11.86 -4.53 27.60
N ARG A 169 10.94 -4.74 26.66
CA ARG A 169 9.50 -4.65 26.92
C ARG A 169 8.89 -5.93 27.45
N PHE A 170 9.34 -7.08 26.94
CA PHE A 170 8.72 -8.37 27.24
C PHE A 170 9.57 -9.26 28.15
N GLY A 171 10.79 -8.86 28.49
CA GLY A 171 11.70 -9.63 29.37
C GLY A 171 12.08 -11.00 28.81
N ARG A 172 11.98 -11.18 27.49
CA ARG A 172 12.31 -12.44 26.81
C ARG A 172 13.28 -12.24 25.65
N ARG A 173 14.01 -13.29 25.32
CA ARG A 173 14.80 -13.31 24.09
C ARG A 173 13.87 -13.23 22.86
N PRO A 174 14.21 -12.42 21.85
CA PRO A 174 13.50 -12.44 20.58
C PRO A 174 13.56 -13.81 19.88
N ILE A 175 12.52 -14.17 19.17
CA ILE A 175 12.42 -15.37 18.34
C ILE A 175 12.27 -15.00 16.86
N LEU A 176 12.59 -15.92 15.98
CA LEU A 176 12.60 -15.68 14.53
C LEU A 176 11.29 -15.09 14.00
N THR A 177 10.16 -15.54 14.53
CA THR A 177 8.82 -15.10 14.09
C THR A 177 8.46 -13.69 14.55
N ASP A 178 9.22 -13.07 15.44
CA ASP A 178 9.06 -11.64 15.75
C ASP A 178 9.44 -10.76 14.55
N PHE A 179 10.31 -11.24 13.65
CA PHE A 179 10.94 -10.49 12.56
C PHE A 179 10.37 -10.83 11.19
N TRP A 180 9.07 -10.75 11.05
CA TRP A 180 8.38 -11.09 9.80
C TRP A 180 8.69 -10.13 8.63
N GLU A 181 9.27 -8.97 8.88
CA GLU A 181 9.70 -7.99 7.88
C GLU A 181 11.24 -7.91 7.79
N GLU A 182 11.94 -8.07 8.90
CA GLU A 182 13.40 -7.91 9.02
C GLU A 182 14.17 -9.19 8.68
N PHE A 183 13.53 -10.35 8.58
CA PHE A 183 14.19 -11.64 8.34
C PHE A 183 15.12 -11.66 7.11
N PRO A 184 14.94 -10.85 6.04
CA PRO A 184 15.90 -10.80 4.95
C PRO A 184 17.30 -10.35 5.37
N LEU A 185 17.43 -9.69 6.52
CA LEU A 185 18.74 -9.29 7.05
C LEU A 185 19.58 -10.48 7.55
N PHE A 186 18.96 -11.63 7.85
CA PHE A 186 19.63 -12.80 8.43
C PHE A 186 19.19 -14.15 7.82
N VAL A 187 18.41 -14.12 6.73
CA VAL A 187 18.04 -15.31 5.95
C VAL A 187 18.35 -15.08 4.48
N ASP A 188 19.32 -15.82 3.94
CA ASP A 188 19.63 -15.80 2.52
C ASP A 188 18.45 -16.26 1.67
N GLY A 189 18.35 -15.75 0.45
CA GLY A 189 17.26 -16.09 -0.46
C GLY A 189 17.22 -17.59 -0.80
N ASP A 190 18.33 -18.25 -0.95
CA ASP A 190 18.44 -19.70 -1.23
C ASP A 190 18.10 -20.57 0.00
N LYS A 191 18.17 -20.03 1.21
CA LYS A 191 17.78 -20.72 2.44
C LYS A 191 16.32 -20.50 2.84
N ILE A 192 15.55 -19.67 2.13
CA ILE A 192 14.18 -19.31 2.49
C ILE A 192 13.23 -20.53 2.56
N ASP A 193 13.53 -21.60 1.84
CA ASP A 193 12.75 -22.84 1.84
C ASP A 193 12.77 -23.55 3.21
N LEU A 194 13.76 -23.27 4.06
CA LEU A 194 13.86 -23.79 5.42
C LEU A 194 12.87 -23.09 6.38
N TYR A 195 12.25 -21.99 5.96
CA TYR A 195 11.37 -21.15 6.78
C TYR A 195 10.01 -20.95 6.10
N PRO A 196 9.09 -21.95 6.12
CA PRO A 196 7.84 -21.90 5.36
C PRO A 196 6.97 -20.67 5.66
N GLU A 197 6.93 -20.24 6.93
CA GLU A 197 6.14 -19.07 7.36
C GLU A 197 6.68 -17.79 6.73
N LEU A 198 7.99 -17.55 6.83
CA LEU A 198 8.66 -16.39 6.23
C LEU A 198 8.61 -16.44 4.71
N LYS A 199 8.77 -17.64 4.13
CA LYS A 199 8.62 -17.85 2.68
C LYS A 199 7.25 -17.39 2.16
N SER A 200 6.18 -17.67 2.89
CA SER A 200 4.84 -17.23 2.51
C SER A 200 4.70 -15.71 2.45
N ILE A 201 5.40 -15.01 3.33
CA ILE A 201 5.43 -13.55 3.38
C ILE A 201 6.17 -12.99 2.17
N ILE A 202 7.38 -13.50 1.90
CA ILE A 202 8.19 -12.97 0.79
C ILE A 202 7.58 -13.29 -0.59
N ILE A 203 6.97 -14.47 -0.77
CA ILE A 203 6.23 -14.78 -2.00
C ILE A 203 5.14 -13.75 -2.25
N ARG A 204 4.38 -13.39 -1.23
CA ARG A 204 3.32 -12.38 -1.33
C ARG A 204 3.88 -10.98 -1.64
N GLN A 205 5.05 -10.64 -1.09
CA GLN A 205 5.69 -9.34 -1.33
C GLN A 205 6.35 -9.26 -2.72
N CYS A 206 7.09 -10.28 -3.10
CA CYS A 206 7.81 -10.33 -4.37
C CYS A 206 6.89 -10.65 -5.56
N GLY A 207 5.81 -11.41 -5.35
CA GLY A 207 4.98 -11.86 -6.46
C GLY A 207 5.80 -12.56 -7.57
N PRO A 208 5.72 -12.09 -8.82
CA PRO A 208 6.45 -12.71 -9.95
C PRO A 208 7.98 -12.66 -9.83
N THR A 209 8.54 -11.79 -8.99
CA THR A 209 9.99 -11.64 -8.83
C THR A 209 10.57 -12.51 -7.72
N PHE A 210 9.78 -13.42 -7.13
CA PHE A 210 10.22 -14.28 -6.03
C PHE A 210 11.46 -15.12 -6.38
N GLU A 211 11.52 -15.72 -7.57
CA GLU A 211 12.67 -16.51 -7.99
C GLU A 211 13.95 -15.66 -8.14
N ASN A 212 13.83 -14.39 -8.52
CA ASN A 212 14.94 -13.47 -8.53
C ASN A 212 15.44 -13.17 -7.11
N TYR A 213 14.53 -12.92 -6.16
CA TYR A 213 14.85 -12.76 -4.74
C TYR A 213 15.59 -14.02 -4.23
N ARG A 214 15.01 -15.19 -4.44
CA ARG A 214 15.56 -16.48 -4.00
C ARG A 214 16.99 -16.73 -4.46
N LYS A 215 17.32 -16.34 -5.70
CA LYS A 215 18.65 -16.54 -6.28
C LYS A 215 19.67 -15.50 -5.84
N ASN A 216 19.25 -14.26 -5.66
CA ASN A 216 20.19 -13.13 -5.60
C ASN A 216 20.27 -12.48 -4.22
N HIS A 217 19.25 -12.68 -3.36
CA HIS A 217 19.25 -12.06 -2.05
C HIS A 217 20.31 -12.69 -1.14
N LYS A 218 21.16 -11.84 -0.57
CA LYS A 218 22.15 -12.20 0.45
C LYS A 218 21.86 -11.44 1.74
N ALA A 219 21.82 -12.17 2.82
CA ALA A 219 21.63 -11.62 4.16
C ALA A 219 22.86 -10.82 4.60
N VAL A 220 22.64 -9.83 5.45
CA VAL A 220 23.71 -9.02 6.06
C VAL A 220 24.41 -9.79 7.17
N PHE A 221 23.64 -10.60 7.92
CA PHE A 221 24.13 -11.41 9.03
C PHE A 221 24.16 -12.89 8.67
N ASP A 222 25.16 -13.61 9.19
CA ASP A 222 25.24 -15.06 9.05
C ASP A 222 24.28 -15.74 10.05
N GLY A 223 22.99 -15.68 9.72
CA GLY A 223 21.91 -16.27 10.49
C GLY A 223 21.39 -15.42 11.65
N PHE A 224 20.33 -15.94 12.28
CA PHE A 224 19.56 -15.25 13.31
C PHE A 224 20.36 -14.99 14.60
N ASP A 225 21.20 -15.96 15.02
CA ASP A 225 22.03 -15.79 16.22
C ASP A 225 23.09 -14.70 16.03
N SER A 226 23.69 -14.59 14.84
CA SER A 226 24.61 -13.51 14.49
C SER A 226 23.93 -12.14 14.53
N PHE A 227 22.69 -12.05 14.06
CA PHE A 227 21.87 -10.86 14.15
C PHE A 227 21.58 -10.47 15.61
N LEU A 228 21.16 -11.41 16.45
CA LEU A 228 20.91 -11.15 17.88
C LEU A 228 22.18 -10.74 18.63
N LYS A 229 23.31 -11.36 18.31
CA LYS A 229 24.62 -10.98 18.84
C LYS A 229 24.98 -9.53 18.52
N ALA A 230 24.74 -9.11 17.27
CA ALA A 230 24.95 -7.72 16.84
C ALA A 230 24.02 -6.73 17.58
N ALA A 231 22.82 -7.17 18.00
CA ALA A 231 21.93 -6.39 18.86
C ALA A 231 22.38 -6.34 20.34
N GLY A 232 23.46 -7.04 20.73
CA GLY A 232 23.91 -7.14 22.13
C GLY A 232 23.12 -8.14 22.98
N LEU A 233 22.33 -9.02 22.35
CA LEU A 233 21.46 -9.99 22.99
C LEU A 233 22.14 -11.38 23.03
N ASN A 234 23.32 -11.43 23.65
CA ASN A 234 24.02 -12.69 23.93
C ASN A 234 23.27 -13.44 25.03
N GLN A 235 22.95 -14.69 24.78
CA GLN A 235 22.21 -15.68 25.60
C GLN A 235 21.64 -15.23 26.92
#